data_7b1b1509533e82888a93cc4804852fae
#
_entry.id   7b1b1509533e82888a93cc4804852fae
#
_cell.length_a   1.000
_cell.length_b   1.000
_cell.length_c   1.000
_cell.angle_alpha   90.00
_cell.angle_beta   90.00
_cell.angle_gamma   90.00
#
_symmetry.space_group_name_H-M   'P 1'
#
loop_
_entity.id
_entity.type
_entity.pdbx_description
1 polymer ?
#
loop_
_entity_poly.entity_id
_entity_poly.type
_entity_poly.pdbx_seq_one_letter_code
_entity_poly.pdbx_strand_id
1 'polypeptide(L)'
;MCECVNITTNASGVPYLTTTGVIVGSDSVDFTLGFRAIPRVGLLAIRVADAIPTGTTGTLPVRFTLNGQTRALVSYGNVAITAADLTEAGVIVVFYDYFNGIFQLMSPIV
;
A
#
# COMPACT_ATOMS: atom_id res chain seq x y z
N MET A 1 -23.44 -12.55 11.09
CA MET A 1 -23.00 -12.43 10.60
C MET A 1 -22.46 -12.29 10.11
N CYS A 2 -22.56 -12.02 9.89
CA CYS A 2 -22.14 -11.89 9.32
C CYS A 2 -21.26 -11.83 9.07
N GLU A 3 -21.08 -11.98 8.81
CA GLU A 3 -20.29 -11.93 8.50
C GLU A 3 -19.72 -11.46 7.87
N CYS A 4 -20.10 -11.24 7.78
CA CYS A 4 -19.71 -10.77 7.06
C CYS A 4 -18.71 -10.43 6.64
N VAL A 5 -18.95 -10.45 6.87
CA VAL A 5 -18.11 -10.22 6.54
C VAL A 5 -16.74 -10.17 6.32
N ASN A 6 -16.13 -10.61 6.40
CA ASN A 6 -14.71 -10.72 6.16
C ASN A 6 -14.34 -10.97 4.75
N ILE A 7 -15.05 -10.37 3.88
CA ILE A 7 -14.76 -10.51 2.47
C ILE A 7 -13.43 -9.87 2.10
N THR A 8 -12.85 -9.06 2.99
CA THR A 8 -11.56 -8.41 2.74
C THR A 8 -10.41 -9.16 3.41
N THR A 9 -10.67 -10.34 3.94
CA THR A 9 -9.66 -11.11 4.66
C THR A 9 -9.49 -12.46 3.95
N ASN A 10 -8.25 -12.86 3.68
CA ASN A 10 -7.98 -14.15 3.10
C ASN A 10 -8.09 -15.25 4.17
N ALA A 11 -7.86 -16.49 3.77
CA ALA A 11 -8.03 -17.62 4.67
C ALA A 11 -7.05 -17.60 5.85
N SER A 12 -5.94 -16.91 5.76
CA SER A 12 -4.97 -16.80 6.86
C SER A 12 -5.21 -15.59 7.74
N GLY A 13 -6.26 -14.83 7.48
CA GLY A 13 -6.60 -13.68 8.29
C GLY A 13 -5.88 -12.38 7.91
N VAL A 14 -5.11 -12.39 6.83
CA VAL A 14 -4.46 -11.16 6.36
C VAL A 14 -5.44 -10.34 5.54
N PRO A 15 -5.71 -9.08 5.94
CA PRO A 15 -6.59 -8.23 5.16
C PRO A 15 -6.03 -8.01 3.76
N TYR A 16 -6.93 -8.03 2.77
CA TYR A 16 -6.58 -7.82 1.38
C TYR A 16 -7.22 -6.53 0.90
N LEU A 17 -6.39 -5.59 0.49
CA LEU A 17 -6.82 -4.26 0.04
C LEU A 17 -6.43 -4.07 -1.41
N THR A 18 -7.25 -3.31 -2.14
CA THR A 18 -6.96 -2.96 -3.53
C THR A 18 -6.90 -1.45 -3.64
N THR A 19 -5.92 -0.93 -4.38
CA THR A 19 -5.86 0.51 -4.62
C THR A 19 -7.08 0.95 -5.42
N THR A 20 -7.60 2.14 -5.11
CA THR A 20 -8.78 2.70 -5.78
C THR A 20 -8.45 3.94 -6.59
N GLY A 21 -7.22 4.36 -6.60
CA GLY A 21 -6.77 5.50 -7.40
C GLY A 21 -5.31 5.79 -7.14
N VAL A 22 -4.71 6.57 -8.02
CA VAL A 22 -3.33 7.02 -7.88
C VAL A 22 -3.28 8.50 -8.21
N ILE A 23 -2.57 9.26 -7.38
CA ILE A 23 -2.35 10.69 -7.58
C ILE A 23 -0.86 10.94 -7.61
N VAL A 24 -0.38 11.53 -8.70
CA VAL A 24 1.03 11.86 -8.84
C VAL A 24 1.19 13.36 -8.59
N GLY A 25 1.89 13.68 -7.51
CA GLY A 25 2.23 15.05 -7.19
C GLY A 25 3.66 15.38 -7.59
N SER A 26 4.13 16.56 -7.15
CA SER A 26 5.51 16.96 -7.40
C SER A 26 6.49 16.23 -6.50
N ASP A 27 6.04 15.74 -5.36
CA ASP A 27 6.91 15.17 -4.33
C ASP A 27 6.68 13.70 -4.04
N SER A 28 5.59 13.12 -4.54
CA SER A 28 5.25 11.73 -4.22
C SER A 28 4.22 11.17 -5.17
N VAL A 29 4.09 9.84 -5.13
CA VAL A 29 3.03 9.10 -5.82
C VAL A 29 2.17 8.48 -4.72
N ASP A 30 0.91 8.87 -4.65
CA ASP A 30 0.00 8.46 -3.59
C ASP A 30 -1.07 7.53 -4.14
N PHE A 31 -1.13 6.30 -3.60
CA PHE A 31 -2.19 5.36 -3.92
C PHE A 31 -3.25 5.42 -2.83
N THR A 32 -4.50 5.44 -3.24
CA THR A 32 -5.62 5.45 -2.29
C THR A 32 -6.10 4.03 -2.01
N LEU A 33 -6.25 3.71 -0.75
CA LEU A 33 -6.76 2.40 -0.30
C LEU A 33 -8.18 2.47 0.27
N GLY A 34 -8.71 3.68 0.43
CA GLY A 34 -10.05 3.87 0.96
C GLY A 34 -10.12 3.75 2.47
N PHE A 35 -11.29 3.35 2.97
CA PHE A 35 -11.55 3.24 4.40
C PHE A 35 -11.83 1.78 4.74
N ARG A 36 -11.08 1.23 5.68
CA ARG A 36 -11.20 -0.16 6.11
C ARG A 36 -10.97 -0.26 7.62
N ALA A 37 -11.71 -1.15 8.25
CA ALA A 37 -11.47 -1.50 9.64
C ALA A 37 -10.39 -2.57 9.68
N ILE A 38 -9.18 -2.17 10.03
CA ILE A 38 -8.03 -3.08 10.10
C ILE A 38 -7.30 -2.88 11.42
N PRO A 39 -6.51 -3.86 11.87
CA PRO A 39 -5.67 -3.67 13.05
C PRO A 39 -4.65 -2.55 12.82
N ARG A 40 -4.25 -1.90 13.89
CA ARG A 40 -3.25 -0.82 13.81
C ARG A 40 -1.86 -1.32 13.48
N VAL A 41 -1.60 -2.58 13.76
CA VAL A 41 -0.30 -3.20 13.49
C VAL A 41 -0.55 -4.58 12.92
N GLY A 42 0.10 -4.90 11.82
CA GLY A 42 -0.03 -6.23 11.24
C GLY A 42 0.23 -6.24 9.76
N LEU A 43 0.16 -7.44 9.19
CA LEU A 43 0.39 -7.65 7.77
C LEU A 43 -0.85 -7.28 6.96
N LEU A 44 -0.62 -6.68 5.81
CA LEU A 44 -1.65 -6.41 4.81
C LEU A 44 -1.17 -6.89 3.47
N ALA A 45 -2.08 -7.44 2.66
CA ALA A 45 -1.82 -7.69 1.25
C ALA A 45 -2.47 -6.57 0.46
N ILE A 46 -1.71 -5.92 -0.40
CA ILE A 46 -2.20 -4.79 -1.19
C ILE A 46 -2.04 -5.11 -2.67
N ARG A 47 -3.16 -5.08 -3.39
CA ARG A 47 -3.12 -5.17 -4.84
C ARG A 47 -2.99 -3.76 -5.41
N VAL A 48 -1.89 -3.53 -6.12
CA VAL A 48 -1.66 -2.25 -6.80
C VAL A 48 -2.34 -2.35 -8.16
N ALA A 49 -3.60 -1.93 -8.20
CA ALA A 49 -4.44 -2.08 -9.39
C ALA A 49 -4.37 -0.88 -10.32
N ASP A 50 -3.84 0.25 -9.82
CA ASP A 50 -3.77 1.48 -10.61
C ASP A 50 -2.37 1.63 -11.17
N ALA A 51 -2.27 1.86 -12.47
CA ALA A 51 -0.99 2.04 -13.12
C ALA A 51 -0.45 3.45 -12.82
N ILE A 52 0.85 3.53 -12.59
CA ILE A 52 1.51 4.83 -12.46
C ILE A 52 1.55 5.45 -13.87
N PRO A 53 1.09 6.71 -14.02
CA PRO A 53 1.05 7.34 -15.34
C PRO A 53 2.43 7.37 -16.01
N THR A 54 2.42 7.18 -17.31
CA THR A 54 3.63 7.28 -18.13
C THR A 54 4.22 8.68 -17.99
N GLY A 55 5.54 8.74 -17.86
CA GLY A 55 6.24 10.03 -17.68
C GLY A 55 6.42 10.45 -16.24
N THR A 56 5.89 9.67 -15.29
CA THR A 56 6.12 9.94 -13.88
C THR A 56 7.59 9.78 -13.55
N THR A 57 8.14 10.72 -12.76
CA THR A 57 9.52 10.64 -12.31
C THR A 57 9.72 9.42 -11.43
N GLY A 58 10.63 8.53 -11.82
CA GLY A 58 10.82 7.25 -11.15
C GLY A 58 11.36 7.33 -9.73
N THR A 59 11.96 8.46 -9.36
CA THR A 59 12.55 8.64 -8.03
C THR A 59 11.56 9.15 -6.98
N LEU A 60 10.31 9.44 -7.37
CA LEU A 60 9.31 9.91 -6.43
C LEU A 60 8.95 8.81 -5.43
N PRO A 61 8.92 9.11 -4.13
CA PRO A 61 8.53 8.11 -3.15
C PRO A 61 7.06 7.75 -3.25
N VAL A 62 6.74 6.51 -2.93
CA VAL A 62 5.38 6.00 -2.96
C VAL A 62 4.78 6.08 -1.56
N ARG A 63 3.53 6.50 -1.49
CA ARG A 63 2.77 6.53 -0.24
C ARG A 63 1.40 5.90 -0.46
N PHE A 64 0.82 5.37 0.61
CA PHE A 64 -0.54 4.88 0.59
C PHE A 64 -1.41 5.71 1.51
N THR A 65 -2.62 6.02 1.06
CA THR A 65 -3.62 6.70 1.87
C THR A 65 -4.66 5.69 2.32
N LEU A 66 -4.72 5.47 3.61
CA LEU A 66 -5.64 4.52 4.23
C LEU A 66 -6.35 5.22 5.38
N ASN A 67 -7.67 5.14 5.38
CA ASN A 67 -8.50 5.77 6.41
C ASN A 67 -8.20 7.26 6.57
N GLY A 68 -7.96 7.93 5.44
CA GLY A 68 -7.71 9.36 5.42
C GLY A 68 -6.29 9.78 5.81
N GLN A 69 -5.40 8.83 6.07
CA GLN A 69 -4.03 9.13 6.46
C GLN A 69 -3.06 8.60 5.42
N THR A 70 -2.15 9.46 4.98
CA THR A 70 -1.14 9.13 3.97
C THR A 70 0.17 8.80 4.67
N ARG A 71 0.73 7.62 4.34
CA ARG A 71 1.94 7.14 4.99
C ARG A 71 2.87 6.54 3.97
N ALA A 72 4.17 6.68 4.22
CA ALA A 72 5.21 6.22 3.31
C ALA A 72 5.26 4.71 3.21
N LEU A 73 5.58 4.21 2.01
CA LEU A 73 5.95 2.83 1.80
C LEU A 73 7.47 2.75 1.83
N VAL A 74 8.00 1.94 2.73
CA VAL A 74 9.45 1.81 2.90
C VAL A 74 9.86 0.34 2.75
N SER A 75 11.13 0.16 2.41
CA SER A 75 11.70 -1.17 2.30
C SER A 75 12.06 -1.71 3.68
N TYR A 76 12.50 -2.97 3.69
CA TYR A 76 12.98 -3.62 4.89
C TYR A 76 14.04 -2.79 5.62
N GLY A 77 14.90 -2.11 4.88
CA GLY A 77 15.94 -1.26 5.47
C GLY A 77 15.49 0.17 5.76
N ASN A 78 14.18 0.41 5.79
CA ASN A 78 13.60 1.74 6.03
C ASN A 78 13.96 2.76 4.95
N VAL A 79 14.17 2.30 3.73
CA VAL A 79 14.44 3.15 2.58
C VAL A 79 13.16 3.32 1.78
N ALA A 80 12.86 4.54 1.36
CA ALA A 80 11.63 4.81 0.61
C ALA A 80 11.57 3.99 -0.67
N ILE A 81 10.40 3.38 -0.92
CA ILE A 81 10.10 2.72 -2.17
C ILE A 81 9.69 3.80 -3.16
N THR A 82 10.17 3.71 -4.38
CA THR A 82 9.93 4.74 -5.38
C THR A 82 8.97 4.27 -6.46
N ALA A 83 8.52 5.23 -7.27
CA ALA A 83 7.60 4.94 -8.37
C ALA A 83 8.17 3.89 -9.34
N ALA A 84 9.47 3.95 -9.62
CA ALA A 84 10.11 2.99 -10.52
C ALA A 84 10.03 1.57 -9.96
N ASP A 85 10.06 1.42 -8.64
CA ASP A 85 10.00 0.10 -8.01
C ASP A 85 8.63 -0.56 -8.18
N LEU A 86 7.57 0.24 -8.30
CA LEU A 86 6.19 -0.27 -8.35
C LEU A 86 5.56 -0.24 -9.72
N THR A 87 6.28 0.11 -10.76
CA THR A 87 5.71 0.28 -12.09
C THR A 87 4.94 -0.96 -12.56
N GLU A 88 5.42 -2.14 -12.22
CA GLU A 88 4.78 -3.40 -12.64
C GLU A 88 4.41 -4.29 -11.45
N ALA A 89 4.32 -3.71 -10.28
CA ALA A 89 3.97 -4.50 -9.10
C ALA A 89 2.50 -4.93 -9.17
N GLY A 90 2.25 -6.17 -8.81
CA GLY A 90 0.89 -6.69 -8.69
C GLY A 90 0.44 -6.63 -7.24
N VAL A 91 0.59 -7.73 -6.52
CA VAL A 91 0.24 -7.79 -5.10
C VAL A 91 1.51 -7.72 -4.28
N ILE A 92 1.51 -6.82 -3.31
CA ILE A 92 2.61 -6.72 -2.35
C ILE A 92 2.10 -7.02 -0.96
N VAL A 93 2.99 -7.49 -0.10
CA VAL A 93 2.67 -7.71 1.32
C VAL A 93 3.47 -6.70 2.13
N VAL A 94 2.77 -5.97 2.98
CA VAL A 94 3.40 -4.93 3.80
C VAL A 94 3.06 -5.17 5.26
N PHE A 95 3.92 -4.68 6.14
CA PHE A 95 3.62 -4.59 7.56
C PHE A 95 3.14 -3.18 7.84
N TYR A 96 1.89 -3.05 8.25
CA TYR A 96 1.30 -1.76 8.56
C TYR A 96 1.63 -1.42 10.00
N ASP A 97 2.28 -0.29 10.20
CA ASP A 97 2.65 0.18 11.53
C ASP A 97 2.04 1.57 11.73
N TYR A 98 0.86 1.59 12.35
CA TYR A 98 0.13 2.81 12.60
C TYR A 98 0.93 3.76 13.50
N PHE A 99 1.63 3.20 14.49
CA PHE A 99 2.32 4.01 15.50
C PHE A 99 3.57 4.69 14.95
N ASN A 100 4.24 4.08 13.99
CA ASN A 100 5.39 4.68 13.33
C ASN A 100 5.04 5.37 12.02
N GLY A 101 3.80 5.21 11.57
CA GLY A 101 3.31 5.91 10.39
C GLY A 101 3.89 5.42 9.08
N ILE A 102 4.15 4.14 8.95
CA ILE A 102 4.72 3.56 7.73
C ILE A 102 4.02 2.29 7.31
N PHE A 103 4.20 1.96 6.04
CA PHE A 103 3.96 0.62 5.48
C PHE A 103 5.33 0.07 5.11
N GLN A 104 5.72 -1.02 5.74
CA GLN A 104 7.02 -1.62 5.44
C GLN A 104 6.84 -2.80 4.49
N LEU A 105 7.52 -2.75 3.35
CA LEU A 105 7.41 -3.81 2.35
C LEU A 105 8.05 -5.10 2.88
N MET A 106 7.29 -6.18 2.85
CA MET A 106 7.72 -7.48 3.37
C MET A 106 7.91 -8.51 2.26
N SER A 107 7.38 -8.25 1.07
CA SER A 107 7.52 -9.17 -0.06
C SER A 107 8.45 -8.58 -1.11
N PRO A 108 9.04 -9.42 -1.97
CA PRO A 108 9.78 -8.89 -3.11
C PRO A 108 8.83 -8.16 -4.05
N ILE A 109 9.38 -7.18 -4.77
CA ILE A 109 8.68 -6.55 -5.89
C ILE A 109 9.19 -7.24 -7.14
N VAL A 110 8.25 -7.76 -7.92
CA VAL A 110 8.59 -8.51 -9.12
C VAL A 110 8.21 -7.72 -10.35
#